data_a308735972c2e2661e0becd3e2bdbcac
#
_entry.id   a308735972c2e2661e0becd3e2bdbcac
#
_cell.length_a   1.000
_cell.length_b   1.000
_cell.length_c   1.000
_cell.angle_alpha   90.00
_cell.angle_beta   90.00
_cell.angle_gamma   90.00
#
_symmetry.space_group_name_H-M   'P 1'
#
loop_
_entity.id
_entity.type
_entity.pdbx_description
1 polymer ?
#
loop_
_entity_poly.entity_id
_entity_poly.type
_entity_poly.pdbx_seq_one_letter_code
_entity_poly.pdbx_strand_id
1 'polypeptide(L)'
;DHPYGGLFVGFPDGSDSPWYGDALPERAKDTGFLDAARYLVGSYASDITGLVELLRTGALPSPLAGHIDASSVALGGHSTGGGAAVLAAMKNPGISGLVALDAWVEPLGAEVDTGLRLPQLHIGSAQWKGGLNEPWLARLEAASGLWASYRLNASTHVDFAMIRYITKAARLIGWAGSLSEQRYAELCTEAAADWLEALFAGEADAFERLPLGDEAIFDLRRGVRR
;
A
#
# COMPACT_ATOMS: atom_id res chain seq x y z
N ASP A 1 6.87 11.13 -3.73
CA ASP A 1 6.45 10.74 -5.09
C ASP A 1 7.63 10.12 -5.81
N HIS A 2 7.34 9.13 -6.66
CA HIS A 2 8.36 8.53 -7.51
C HIS A 2 8.55 9.36 -8.78
N PRO A 3 9.79 9.63 -9.20
CA PRO A 3 10.07 10.60 -10.27
C PRO A 3 9.32 10.35 -11.57
N TYR A 4 9.03 9.11 -11.91
CA TYR A 4 8.41 8.75 -13.19
C TYR A 4 6.94 8.30 -13.07
N GLY A 5 6.40 8.25 -11.86
CA GLY A 5 5.03 7.79 -11.57
C GLY A 5 4.03 8.92 -11.36
N GLY A 6 4.50 10.15 -11.13
CA GLY A 6 3.65 11.34 -10.97
C GLY A 6 3.45 12.07 -12.29
N LEU A 7 2.38 12.86 -12.40
CA LEU A 7 2.16 13.74 -13.55
C LEU A 7 3.30 14.75 -13.72
N PHE A 8 3.88 15.14 -12.60
CA PHE A 8 4.96 16.11 -12.51
C PHE A 8 5.65 15.98 -11.16
N VAL A 9 6.97 15.90 -11.14
CA VAL A 9 7.79 15.89 -9.92
C VAL A 9 8.86 16.97 -10.05
N GLY A 10 8.80 17.98 -9.18
CA GLY A 10 9.82 19.02 -9.09
C GLY A 10 10.87 18.66 -8.04
N PHE A 11 12.14 18.85 -8.37
CA PHE A 11 13.27 18.62 -7.46
C PHE A 11 13.73 19.92 -6.81
N PRO A 12 14.39 19.85 -5.61
CA PRO A 12 14.89 21.03 -4.92
C PRO A 12 15.92 21.85 -5.71
N ASP A 13 16.60 21.25 -6.67
CA ASP A 13 17.56 21.93 -7.54
C ASP A 13 16.91 22.70 -8.70
N GLY A 14 15.57 22.69 -8.77
CA GLY A 14 14.78 23.35 -9.82
C GLY A 14 14.60 22.52 -11.08
N SER A 15 15.15 21.30 -11.14
CA SER A 15 14.84 20.37 -12.21
C SER A 15 13.48 19.73 -12.03
N ASP A 16 12.92 19.14 -13.09
CA ASP A 16 11.65 18.43 -13.06
C ASP A 16 11.73 17.09 -13.79
N SER A 17 10.85 16.18 -13.44
CA SER A 17 10.62 14.93 -14.17
C SER A 17 9.17 14.87 -14.62
N PRO A 18 8.92 14.86 -15.94
CA PRO A 18 7.57 14.66 -16.46
C PRO A 18 7.13 13.21 -16.31
N TRP A 19 5.82 13.00 -16.39
CA TRP A 19 5.25 11.67 -16.44
C TRP A 19 5.64 10.94 -17.75
N TYR A 20 6.16 9.72 -17.59
CA TYR A 20 6.41 8.82 -18.71
C TYR A 20 5.20 7.89 -18.89
N GLY A 21 4.22 8.33 -19.68
CA GLY A 21 2.99 7.57 -19.94
C GLY A 21 3.21 6.18 -20.54
N ASP A 22 4.35 5.97 -21.17
CA ASP A 22 4.74 4.70 -21.79
C ASP A 22 5.41 3.72 -20.81
N ALA A 23 5.64 4.13 -19.55
CA ALA A 23 6.26 3.26 -18.54
C ALA A 23 5.40 2.03 -18.22
N LEU A 24 4.08 2.12 -18.41
CA LEU A 24 3.15 1.02 -18.25
C LEU A 24 2.22 0.95 -19.49
N PRO A 25 2.50 0.06 -20.46
CA PRO A 25 1.69 -0.09 -21.65
C PRO A 25 0.28 -0.58 -21.34
N GLU A 26 -0.62 -0.45 -22.29
CA GLU A 26 -2.02 -0.90 -22.12
C GLU A 26 -2.09 -2.42 -22.05
N ARG A 27 -2.62 -2.94 -20.93
CA ARG A 27 -2.70 -4.39 -20.64
C ARG A 27 -3.34 -5.22 -21.76
N ALA A 28 -4.38 -4.72 -22.40
CA ALA A 28 -5.12 -5.44 -23.42
C ALA A 28 -4.35 -5.59 -24.76
N LYS A 29 -3.32 -4.79 -24.95
CA LYS A 29 -2.64 -4.68 -26.26
C LYS A 29 -1.18 -5.10 -26.23
N ASP A 30 -0.57 -5.24 -25.04
CA ASP A 30 0.85 -5.48 -24.91
C ASP A 30 1.15 -6.73 -24.07
N THR A 31 1.82 -7.71 -24.68
CA THR A 31 2.28 -8.92 -23.98
C THR A 31 3.37 -8.65 -22.95
N GLY A 32 4.08 -7.52 -23.07
CA GLY A 32 5.11 -7.04 -22.13
C GLY A 32 4.54 -6.31 -20.90
N PHE A 33 3.23 -6.15 -20.79
CA PHE A 33 2.60 -5.40 -19.71
C PHE A 33 3.06 -5.84 -18.31
N LEU A 34 3.06 -7.15 -18.02
CA LEU A 34 3.47 -7.66 -16.71
C LEU A 34 4.97 -7.45 -16.42
N ASP A 35 5.82 -7.48 -17.46
CA ASP A 35 7.25 -7.21 -17.30
C ASP A 35 7.49 -5.73 -17.02
N ALA A 36 6.79 -4.84 -17.72
CA ALA A 36 6.82 -3.40 -17.45
C ALA A 36 6.28 -3.08 -16.04
N ALA A 37 5.18 -3.72 -15.64
CA ALA A 37 4.60 -3.59 -14.31
C ALA A 37 5.57 -4.07 -13.21
N ARG A 38 6.24 -5.19 -13.42
CA ARG A 38 7.26 -5.72 -12.51
C ARG A 38 8.45 -4.76 -12.38
N TYR A 39 8.91 -4.20 -13.50
CA TYR A 39 9.97 -3.20 -13.49
C TYR A 39 9.57 -1.96 -12.69
N LEU A 40 8.37 -1.44 -12.91
CA LEU A 40 7.83 -0.27 -12.20
C LEU A 40 7.73 -0.51 -10.69
N VAL A 41 7.11 -1.62 -10.28
CA VAL A 41 7.01 -2.01 -8.86
C VAL A 41 8.39 -2.22 -8.24
N GLY A 42 9.31 -2.83 -8.97
CA GLY A 42 10.70 -3.05 -8.55
C GLY A 42 11.47 -1.74 -8.34
N SER A 43 11.30 -0.76 -9.23
CA SER A 43 11.91 0.56 -9.11
C SER A 43 11.41 1.28 -7.86
N TYR A 44 10.10 1.29 -7.63
CA TYR A 44 9.50 1.89 -6.43
C TYR A 44 9.96 1.18 -5.14
N ALA A 45 10.08 -0.15 -5.16
CA ALA A 45 10.60 -0.90 -4.02
C ALA A 45 12.07 -0.56 -3.72
N SER A 46 12.87 -0.30 -4.75
CA SER A 46 14.26 0.14 -4.61
C SER A 46 14.36 1.53 -3.97
N ASP A 47 13.51 2.47 -4.39
CA ASP A 47 13.43 3.80 -3.79
C ASP A 47 13.04 3.74 -2.31
N ILE A 48 12.04 2.92 -1.98
CA ILE A 48 11.62 2.69 -0.59
C ILE A 48 12.78 2.10 0.23
N THR A 49 13.49 1.12 -0.31
CA THR A 49 14.64 0.50 0.36
C THR A 49 15.76 1.51 0.61
N GLY A 50 16.07 2.35 -0.38
CA GLY A 50 17.05 3.43 -0.25
C GLY A 50 16.65 4.44 0.83
N LEU A 51 15.36 4.81 0.89
CA LEU A 51 14.84 5.72 1.92
C LEU A 51 14.94 5.11 3.32
N VAL A 52 14.60 3.84 3.48
CA VAL A 52 14.74 3.12 4.77
C VAL A 52 16.20 3.10 5.22
N GLU A 53 17.15 2.90 4.29
CA GLU A 53 18.58 2.91 4.61
C GLU A 53 19.04 4.31 5.03
N LEU A 54 18.61 5.36 4.34
CA LEU A 54 18.92 6.76 4.72
C LEU A 54 18.36 7.09 6.12
N LEU A 55 17.17 6.60 6.45
CA LEU A 55 16.60 6.75 7.79
C LEU A 55 17.46 6.05 8.86
N ARG A 56 17.85 4.80 8.62
CA ARG A 56 18.62 3.98 9.57
C ARG A 56 20.04 4.51 9.79
N THR A 57 20.66 5.03 8.76
CA THR A 57 22.00 5.62 8.84
C THR A 57 22.02 7.05 9.35
N GLY A 58 20.85 7.67 9.55
CA GLY A 58 20.74 9.09 9.92
C GLY A 58 21.16 10.06 8.81
N ALA A 59 21.31 9.56 7.58
CA ALA A 59 21.74 10.34 6.42
C ALA A 59 20.58 11.02 5.67
N LEU A 60 19.34 10.89 6.17
CA LEU A 60 18.18 11.53 5.55
C LEU A 60 18.33 13.05 5.61
N PRO A 61 18.34 13.77 4.47
CA PRO A 61 18.43 15.23 4.45
C PRO A 61 17.07 15.85 4.80
N SER A 62 16.70 15.80 6.08
CA SER A 62 15.41 16.26 6.58
C SER A 62 15.59 16.97 7.92
N PRO A 63 14.86 18.07 8.19
CA PRO A 63 14.81 18.67 9.52
C PRO A 63 14.27 17.74 10.60
N LEU A 64 13.63 16.63 10.20
CA LEU A 64 13.10 15.60 11.11
C LEU A 64 14.13 14.51 11.45
N ALA A 65 15.32 14.49 10.81
CA ALA A 65 16.29 13.38 10.94
C ALA A 65 16.64 13.05 12.41
N GLY A 66 16.74 14.05 13.29
CA GLY A 66 17.00 13.84 14.72
C GLY A 66 15.78 13.47 15.58
N HIS A 67 14.60 13.39 14.99
CA HIS A 67 13.32 13.16 15.67
C HIS A 67 12.60 11.89 15.21
N ILE A 68 13.24 11.08 14.37
CA ILE A 68 12.68 9.85 13.83
C ILE A 68 13.30 8.65 14.52
N ASP A 69 12.46 7.77 15.07
CA ASP A 69 12.90 6.46 15.54
C ASP A 69 13.00 5.49 14.35
N ALA A 70 14.21 5.36 13.80
CA ALA A 70 14.48 4.47 12.68
C ALA A 70 14.55 2.98 13.06
N SER A 71 14.40 2.63 14.35
CA SER A 71 14.32 1.23 14.80
C SER A 71 12.92 0.64 14.59
N SER A 72 11.90 1.48 14.43
CA SER A 72 10.49 1.09 14.27
C SER A 72 9.91 1.70 13.00
N VAL A 73 10.09 1.01 11.87
CA VAL A 73 9.64 1.46 10.54
C VAL A 73 8.55 0.55 10.01
N ALA A 74 7.38 1.11 9.70
CA ALA A 74 6.36 0.43 8.91
C ALA A 74 6.32 1.00 7.49
N LEU A 75 5.92 0.17 6.53
CA LEU A 75 5.71 0.59 5.15
C LEU A 75 4.20 0.70 4.87
N GLY A 76 3.84 1.65 4.03
CA GLY A 76 2.47 1.79 3.54
C GLY A 76 2.43 2.17 2.08
N GLY A 77 1.41 1.70 1.37
CA GLY A 77 1.27 2.07 -0.03
C GLY A 77 -0.06 1.66 -0.66
N HIS A 78 -0.44 2.41 -1.68
CA HIS A 78 -1.63 2.17 -2.48
C HIS A 78 -1.25 1.67 -3.88
N SER A 79 -2.01 0.72 -4.41
CA SER A 79 -1.87 0.25 -5.80
C SER A 79 -0.45 -0.24 -6.11
N THR A 80 0.22 0.36 -7.10
CA THR A 80 1.64 0.11 -7.44
C THR A 80 2.55 0.35 -6.24
N GLY A 81 2.32 1.43 -5.47
CA GLY A 81 3.04 1.72 -4.25
C GLY A 81 2.81 0.67 -3.14
N GLY A 82 1.61 0.08 -3.09
CA GLY A 82 1.30 -1.05 -2.21
C GLY A 82 2.08 -2.30 -2.56
N GLY A 83 2.13 -2.65 -3.86
CA GLY A 83 2.95 -3.76 -4.35
C GLY A 83 4.45 -3.54 -4.10
N ALA A 84 4.92 -2.31 -4.28
CA ALA A 84 6.30 -1.93 -3.99
C ALA A 84 6.62 -2.00 -2.50
N ALA A 85 5.70 -1.59 -1.62
CA ALA A 85 5.86 -1.72 -0.17
C ALA A 85 5.95 -3.19 0.27
N VAL A 86 5.13 -4.07 -0.33
CA VAL A 86 5.23 -5.53 -0.12
C VAL A 86 6.62 -6.04 -0.53
N LEU A 87 7.08 -5.70 -1.73
CA LEU A 87 8.39 -6.15 -2.23
C LEU A 87 9.55 -5.59 -1.41
N ALA A 88 9.47 -4.32 -1.01
CA ALA A 88 10.47 -3.70 -0.15
C ALA A 88 10.50 -4.37 1.23
N ALA A 89 9.34 -4.70 1.82
CA ALA A 89 9.25 -5.41 3.08
C ALA A 89 9.87 -6.82 3.01
N MET A 90 9.69 -7.54 1.89
CA MET A 90 10.35 -8.84 1.66
C MET A 90 11.88 -8.74 1.67
N LYS A 91 12.41 -7.62 1.19
CA LYS A 91 13.87 -7.39 1.07
C LYS A 91 14.49 -6.75 2.31
N ASN A 92 13.69 -6.21 3.22
CA ASN A 92 14.15 -5.47 4.39
C ASN A 92 13.63 -6.10 5.70
N PRO A 93 14.35 -7.07 6.29
CA PRO A 93 13.87 -7.84 7.45
C PRO A 93 13.64 -7.00 8.72
N GLY A 94 14.12 -5.76 8.77
CA GLY A 94 13.90 -4.86 9.90
C GLY A 94 12.67 -3.95 9.78
N ILE A 95 11.76 -4.23 8.84
CA ILE A 95 10.46 -3.54 8.76
C ILE A 95 9.52 -4.14 9.80
N SER A 96 8.84 -3.28 10.57
CA SER A 96 8.00 -3.67 11.71
C SER A 96 6.55 -3.96 11.32
N GLY A 97 6.05 -3.39 10.22
CA GLY A 97 4.67 -3.59 9.78
C GLY A 97 4.41 -3.11 8.36
N LEU A 98 3.28 -3.53 7.80
CA LEU A 98 2.85 -3.16 6.44
C LEU A 98 1.37 -2.78 6.43
N VAL A 99 1.04 -1.61 5.87
CA VAL A 99 -0.34 -1.22 5.51
C VAL A 99 -0.45 -1.18 3.98
N ALA A 100 -1.25 -2.07 3.42
CA ALA A 100 -1.41 -2.24 1.98
C ALA A 100 -2.83 -1.86 1.55
N LEU A 101 -2.96 -0.75 0.82
CA LEU A 101 -4.23 -0.20 0.36
C LEU A 101 -4.44 -0.59 -1.11
N ASP A 102 -5.38 -1.49 -1.38
CA ASP A 102 -5.59 -2.06 -2.73
C ASP A 102 -4.26 -2.38 -3.44
N ALA A 103 -3.31 -3.00 -2.70
CA ALA A 103 -1.96 -3.23 -3.19
C ALA A 103 -1.94 -4.09 -4.45
N TRP A 104 -1.24 -3.64 -5.49
CA TRP A 104 -1.10 -4.39 -6.72
C TRP A 104 0.09 -5.36 -6.64
N VAL A 105 -0.19 -6.59 -6.22
CA VAL A 105 0.83 -7.63 -6.00
C VAL A 105 0.97 -8.60 -7.19
N GLU A 106 0.07 -8.56 -8.16
CA GLU A 106 0.15 -9.40 -9.37
C GLU A 106 1.51 -9.30 -10.09
N PRO A 107 2.15 -8.11 -10.25
CA PRO A 107 3.45 -8.01 -10.90
C PRO A 107 4.58 -8.75 -10.19
N LEU A 108 4.42 -9.05 -8.90
CA LEU A 108 5.42 -9.81 -8.13
C LEU A 108 5.46 -11.29 -8.56
N GLY A 109 4.38 -11.81 -9.16
CA GLY A 109 4.33 -13.19 -9.61
C GLY A 109 4.61 -14.17 -8.47
N ALA A 110 5.46 -15.15 -8.71
CA ALA A 110 5.78 -16.19 -7.72
C ALA A 110 6.50 -15.67 -6.46
N GLU A 111 7.02 -14.45 -6.45
CA GLU A 111 7.65 -13.88 -5.25
C GLU A 111 6.67 -13.78 -4.07
N VAL A 112 5.35 -13.64 -4.34
CA VAL A 112 4.33 -13.61 -3.28
C VAL A 112 4.30 -14.87 -2.42
N ASP A 113 4.76 -16.02 -2.94
CA ASP A 113 4.79 -17.29 -2.21
C ASP A 113 5.85 -17.32 -1.09
N THR A 114 6.78 -16.38 -1.09
CA THR A 114 7.71 -16.17 0.01
C THR A 114 7.00 -15.72 1.28
N GLY A 115 5.90 -14.98 1.11
CA GLY A 115 5.15 -14.38 2.20
C GLY A 115 5.95 -13.34 2.98
N LEU A 116 5.31 -12.78 3.99
CA LEU A 116 5.93 -11.84 4.92
C LEU A 116 5.79 -12.35 6.36
N ARG A 117 6.82 -12.18 7.18
CA ARG A 117 6.79 -12.59 8.59
C ARG A 117 6.38 -11.47 9.54
N LEU A 118 6.37 -10.23 9.05
CA LEU A 118 5.91 -9.05 9.79
C LEU A 118 4.38 -8.95 9.79
N PRO A 119 3.77 -8.23 10.75
CA PRO A 119 2.33 -7.94 10.75
C PRO A 119 1.90 -7.13 9.53
N GLN A 120 0.77 -7.49 8.92
CA GLN A 120 0.24 -6.87 7.72
C GLN A 120 -1.23 -6.52 7.88
N LEU A 121 -1.60 -5.31 7.46
CA LEU A 121 -2.97 -4.87 7.30
C LEU A 121 -3.25 -4.60 5.82
N HIS A 122 -4.19 -5.34 5.23
CA HIS A 122 -4.64 -5.15 3.86
C HIS A 122 -6.04 -4.55 3.85
N ILE A 123 -6.21 -3.38 3.28
CA ILE A 123 -7.51 -2.72 3.10
C ILE A 123 -7.79 -2.62 1.61
N GLY A 124 -8.85 -3.29 1.14
CA GLY A 124 -9.21 -3.36 -0.26
C GLY A 124 -10.48 -2.58 -0.60
N SER A 125 -10.63 -2.20 -1.86
CA SER A 125 -11.87 -1.67 -2.40
C SER A 125 -12.85 -2.78 -2.78
N ALA A 126 -14.14 -2.42 -2.84
CA ALA A 126 -15.15 -3.28 -3.43
C ALA A 126 -14.89 -3.51 -4.93
N GLN A 127 -14.36 -2.48 -5.61
CA GLN A 127 -14.10 -2.52 -7.05
C GLN A 127 -13.10 -3.61 -7.46
N TRP A 128 -12.09 -3.89 -6.64
CA TRP A 128 -11.03 -4.85 -6.97
C TRP A 128 -11.36 -6.28 -6.57
N LYS A 129 -12.52 -6.51 -5.95
CA LYS A 129 -12.95 -7.89 -5.63
C LYS A 129 -13.18 -8.70 -6.92
N GLY A 130 -12.66 -9.92 -6.94
CA GLY A 130 -12.77 -10.82 -8.11
C GLY A 130 -11.87 -10.43 -9.29
N GLY A 131 -11.02 -9.40 -9.14
CA GLY A 131 -10.08 -8.97 -10.18
C GLY A 131 -8.83 -9.85 -10.27
N LEU A 132 -8.00 -9.58 -11.29
CA LEU A 132 -6.77 -10.35 -11.61
C LEU A 132 -5.74 -10.35 -10.48
N ASN A 133 -5.76 -9.34 -9.62
CA ASN A 133 -4.86 -9.22 -8.47
C ASN A 133 -5.24 -10.14 -7.30
N GLU A 134 -6.52 -10.52 -7.17
CA GLU A 134 -7.02 -11.24 -5.99
C GLU A 134 -6.37 -12.61 -5.76
N PRO A 135 -6.15 -13.47 -6.77
CA PRO A 135 -5.45 -14.73 -6.58
C PRO A 135 -4.02 -14.57 -6.06
N TRP A 136 -3.34 -13.50 -6.45
CA TRP A 136 -1.97 -13.21 -6.01
C TRP A 136 -1.93 -12.71 -4.57
N LEU A 137 -2.89 -11.85 -4.20
CA LEU A 137 -3.05 -11.41 -2.81
C LEU A 137 -3.36 -12.60 -1.89
N ALA A 138 -4.28 -13.49 -2.30
CA ALA A 138 -4.59 -14.69 -1.52
C ALA A 138 -3.37 -15.62 -1.34
N ARG A 139 -2.49 -15.74 -2.33
CA ARG A 139 -1.22 -16.49 -2.21
C ARG A 139 -0.27 -15.81 -1.23
N LEU A 140 -0.10 -14.49 -1.30
CA LEU A 140 0.69 -13.72 -0.35
C LEU A 140 0.19 -13.92 1.08
N GLU A 141 -1.11 -13.75 1.32
CA GLU A 141 -1.76 -13.97 2.62
C GLU A 141 -1.54 -15.41 3.12
N ALA A 142 -1.74 -16.41 2.25
CA ALA A 142 -1.54 -17.81 2.59
C ALA A 142 -0.08 -18.14 2.95
N ALA A 143 0.89 -17.47 2.36
CA ALA A 143 2.32 -17.65 2.63
C ALA A 143 2.81 -16.84 3.85
N SER A 144 2.06 -15.81 4.27
CA SER A 144 2.46 -14.86 5.31
C SER A 144 2.17 -15.35 6.74
N GLY A 145 2.87 -14.75 7.72
CA GLY A 145 2.74 -15.09 9.14
C GLY A 145 1.49 -14.49 9.79
N LEU A 146 1.48 -13.20 10.02
CA LEU A 146 0.43 -12.49 10.77
C LEU A 146 -0.18 -11.39 9.92
N TRP A 147 -1.47 -11.48 9.61
CA TRP A 147 -2.15 -10.51 8.76
C TRP A 147 -3.66 -10.43 9.03
N ALA A 148 -4.23 -9.26 8.73
CA ALA A 148 -5.66 -9.06 8.57
C ALA A 148 -5.93 -8.39 7.23
N SER A 149 -7.05 -8.75 6.61
CA SER A 149 -7.50 -8.22 5.33
C SER A 149 -9.00 -7.98 5.38
N TYR A 150 -9.44 -6.84 4.90
CA TYR A 150 -10.85 -6.53 4.70
C TYR A 150 -11.06 -5.59 3.52
N ARG A 151 -12.31 -5.50 3.06
CA ARG A 151 -12.70 -4.60 1.98
C ARG A 151 -13.75 -3.62 2.44
N LEU A 152 -13.71 -2.40 1.90
CA LEU A 152 -14.71 -1.38 2.13
C LEU A 152 -15.83 -1.47 1.10
N ASN A 153 -17.08 -1.63 1.56
CA ASN A 153 -18.25 -1.54 0.71
C ASN A 153 -18.32 -0.19 0.01
N ALA A 154 -18.91 -0.18 -1.19
CA ALA A 154 -19.16 1.04 -1.93
C ALA A 154 -17.91 1.94 -2.12
N SER A 155 -16.74 1.33 -2.22
CA SER A 155 -15.46 2.00 -2.46
C SER A 155 -14.87 1.62 -3.83
N THR A 156 -14.07 2.52 -4.37
CA THR A 156 -13.32 2.34 -5.62
C THR A 156 -11.83 2.28 -5.34
N HIS A 157 -11.06 1.77 -6.30
CA HIS A 157 -9.60 1.75 -6.21
C HIS A 157 -9.00 3.15 -6.01
N VAL A 158 -9.57 4.15 -6.70
CA VAL A 158 -9.06 5.54 -6.67
C VAL A 158 -9.40 6.26 -5.36
N ASP A 159 -10.33 5.74 -4.55
CA ASP A 159 -10.60 6.30 -3.22
C ASP A 159 -9.34 6.36 -2.35
N PHE A 160 -8.47 5.37 -2.46
CA PHE A 160 -7.21 5.31 -1.72
C PHE A 160 -6.16 6.32 -2.21
N ALA A 161 -6.35 6.93 -3.39
CA ALA A 161 -5.54 8.02 -3.91
C ALA A 161 -6.03 9.40 -3.45
N MET A 162 -6.89 9.47 -2.42
CA MET A 162 -7.41 10.70 -1.82
C MET A 162 -8.26 11.59 -2.75
N ILE A 163 -8.64 11.12 -3.92
CA ILE A 163 -9.38 11.91 -4.92
C ILE A 163 -10.71 12.47 -4.38
N ARG A 164 -11.32 11.73 -3.45
CA ARG A 164 -12.57 12.14 -2.78
C ARG A 164 -12.44 13.45 -2.00
N TYR A 165 -11.25 13.76 -1.50
CA TYR A 165 -10.95 15.00 -0.75
C TYR A 165 -10.55 16.15 -1.66
N ILE A 166 -10.11 15.86 -2.89
CA ILE A 166 -9.70 16.87 -3.86
C ILE A 166 -10.93 17.49 -4.54
N THR A 167 -11.91 16.67 -4.91
CA THR A 167 -13.11 17.15 -5.60
C THR A 167 -14.35 16.30 -5.36
N LYS A 168 -15.46 16.96 -5.06
CA LYS A 168 -16.77 16.29 -4.94
C LYS A 168 -17.25 15.72 -6.28
N ALA A 169 -16.74 16.23 -7.41
CA ALA A 169 -17.06 15.69 -8.73
C ALA A 169 -16.53 14.27 -8.94
N ALA A 170 -15.55 13.81 -8.17
CA ALA A 170 -15.02 12.45 -8.25
C ALA A 170 -16.12 11.38 -8.14
N ARG A 171 -17.13 11.59 -7.29
CA ARG A 171 -18.28 10.67 -7.17
C ARG A 171 -19.16 10.66 -8.42
N LEU A 172 -19.33 11.80 -9.07
CA LEU A 172 -20.19 11.91 -10.26
C LEU A 172 -19.61 11.17 -11.46
N ILE A 173 -18.29 11.08 -11.54
CA ILE A 173 -17.56 10.37 -12.61
C ILE A 173 -17.13 8.96 -12.23
N GLY A 174 -17.57 8.46 -11.06
CA GLY A 174 -17.27 7.09 -10.60
C GLY A 174 -15.84 6.87 -10.12
N TRP A 175 -15.08 7.93 -9.83
CA TRP A 175 -13.72 7.84 -9.26
C TRP A 175 -13.71 7.70 -7.74
N ALA A 176 -14.80 8.08 -7.08
CA ALA A 176 -14.96 7.85 -5.65
C ALA A 176 -16.26 7.08 -5.38
N GLY A 177 -16.21 6.21 -4.40
CA GLY A 177 -17.35 5.45 -3.92
C GLY A 177 -18.36 6.28 -3.14
N SER A 178 -19.43 5.64 -2.69
CA SER A 178 -20.55 6.33 -2.03
C SER A 178 -20.37 6.50 -0.52
N LEU A 179 -19.35 5.89 0.11
CA LEU A 179 -19.04 6.15 1.52
C LEU A 179 -18.82 7.65 1.76
N SER A 180 -19.32 8.19 2.87
CA SER A 180 -19.00 9.57 3.26
C SER A 180 -17.50 9.73 3.51
N GLU A 181 -16.98 10.96 3.42
CA GLU A 181 -15.56 11.25 3.70
C GLU A 181 -15.19 10.83 5.13
N GLN A 182 -16.03 11.17 6.09
CA GLN A 182 -15.85 10.80 7.49
C GLN A 182 -15.82 9.28 7.64
N ARG A 183 -16.79 8.58 7.05
CA ARG A 183 -16.89 7.13 7.17
C ARG A 183 -15.72 6.39 6.52
N TYR A 184 -15.24 6.90 5.40
CA TYR A 184 -14.02 6.38 4.77
C TYR A 184 -12.79 6.62 5.65
N ALA A 185 -12.66 7.80 6.27
CA ALA A 185 -11.55 8.10 7.17
C ALA A 185 -11.53 7.14 8.37
N GLU A 186 -12.67 6.95 9.04
CA GLU A 186 -12.81 6.00 10.17
C GLU A 186 -12.37 4.58 9.79
N LEU A 187 -12.82 4.07 8.65
CA LEU A 187 -12.60 2.68 8.23
C LEU A 187 -11.27 2.43 7.53
N CYS A 188 -10.59 3.45 7.09
CA CYS A 188 -9.33 3.31 6.37
C CYS A 188 -8.18 4.03 7.08
N THR A 189 -8.27 5.36 7.21
CA THR A 189 -7.15 6.17 7.69
C THR A 189 -6.94 6.02 9.20
N GLU A 190 -8.02 6.20 9.97
CA GLU A 190 -7.98 6.09 11.44
C GLU A 190 -7.72 4.64 11.85
N ALA A 191 -8.41 3.68 11.23
CA ALA A 191 -8.19 2.26 11.50
C ALA A 191 -6.73 1.83 11.24
N ALA A 192 -6.11 2.31 10.16
CA ALA A 192 -4.70 2.03 9.87
C ALA A 192 -3.78 2.71 10.89
N ALA A 193 -4.08 3.95 11.29
CA ALA A 193 -3.31 4.69 12.28
C ALA A 193 -3.38 4.01 13.66
N ASP A 194 -4.58 3.67 14.13
CA ASP A 194 -4.80 2.98 15.41
C ASP A 194 -4.11 1.61 15.45
N TRP A 195 -4.16 0.89 14.33
CA TRP A 195 -3.45 -0.38 14.21
C TRP A 195 -1.93 -0.20 14.29
N LEU A 196 -1.36 0.80 13.60
CA LEU A 196 0.07 1.10 13.65
C LEU A 196 0.50 1.57 15.04
N GLU A 197 -0.31 2.40 15.71
CA GLU A 197 -0.04 2.85 17.08
C GLU A 197 0.04 1.66 18.03
N ALA A 198 -0.95 0.77 18.00
CA ALA A 198 -0.96 -0.44 18.82
C ALA A 198 0.23 -1.37 18.50
N LEU A 199 0.58 -1.53 17.22
CA LEU A 199 1.73 -2.31 16.78
C LEU A 199 3.04 -1.75 17.35
N PHE A 200 3.26 -0.45 17.25
CA PHE A 200 4.47 0.20 17.77
C PHE A 200 4.51 0.27 19.29
N ALA A 201 3.35 0.30 19.96
CA ALA A 201 3.24 0.16 21.41
C ALA A 201 3.53 -1.27 21.90
N GLY A 202 3.66 -2.24 20.99
CA GLY A 202 3.89 -3.64 21.34
C GLY A 202 2.68 -4.34 21.95
N GLU A 203 1.46 -3.90 21.60
CA GLU A 203 0.23 -4.57 22.05
C GLU A 203 0.18 -6.02 21.54
N ALA A 204 -0.32 -6.92 22.36
CA ALA A 204 -0.31 -8.35 22.06
C ALA A 204 -1.12 -8.72 20.81
N ASP A 205 -2.22 -8.00 20.54
CA ASP A 205 -3.00 -8.11 19.30
C ASP A 205 -3.45 -6.73 18.81
N ALA A 206 -2.60 -6.08 18.01
CA ALA A 206 -2.93 -4.80 17.39
C ALA A 206 -4.16 -4.87 16.46
N PHE A 207 -4.54 -6.06 15.98
CA PHE A 207 -5.71 -6.24 15.11
C PHE A 207 -7.04 -6.09 15.85
N GLU A 208 -7.05 -6.10 17.18
CA GLU A 208 -8.26 -5.79 17.97
C GLU A 208 -8.68 -4.31 17.85
N ARG A 209 -7.76 -3.43 17.40
CA ARG A 209 -8.06 -2.01 17.15
C ARG A 209 -8.84 -1.79 15.86
N LEU A 210 -8.94 -2.79 14.99
CA LEU A 210 -9.62 -2.67 13.71
C LEU A 210 -11.14 -2.73 13.85
N PRO A 211 -11.91 -1.97 13.06
CA PRO A 211 -13.37 -1.90 13.11
C PRO A 211 -14.05 -3.10 12.44
N LEU A 212 -13.65 -4.33 12.78
CA LEU A 212 -13.96 -5.55 12.04
C LEU A 212 -15.44 -6.00 12.11
N GLY A 213 -16.22 -5.42 13.01
CA GLY A 213 -17.67 -5.66 13.11
C GLY A 213 -18.53 -4.66 12.36
N ASP A 214 -17.93 -3.76 11.60
CA ASP A 214 -18.63 -2.70 10.91
C ASP A 214 -19.36 -3.19 9.66
N GLU A 215 -20.60 -2.74 9.42
CA GLU A 215 -21.43 -3.14 8.29
C GLU A 215 -20.90 -2.69 6.91
N ALA A 216 -20.06 -1.67 6.89
CA ALA A 216 -19.40 -1.21 5.68
C ALA A 216 -18.14 -2.01 5.34
N ILE A 217 -17.74 -2.97 6.19
CA ILE A 217 -16.66 -3.90 5.95
C ILE A 217 -17.20 -5.24 5.47
N PHE A 218 -16.55 -5.81 4.48
CA PHE A 218 -16.84 -7.14 4.00
C PHE A 218 -15.56 -7.90 3.63
N ASP A 219 -15.67 -9.18 3.30
CA ASP A 219 -14.56 -10.06 2.93
C ASP A 219 -13.42 -10.04 3.95
N LEU A 220 -13.81 -10.04 5.23
CA LEU A 220 -12.88 -10.06 6.34
C LEU A 220 -12.16 -11.41 6.40
N ARG A 221 -10.83 -11.35 6.37
CA ARG A 221 -9.95 -12.52 6.51
C ARG A 221 -8.81 -12.21 7.47
N ARG A 222 -8.36 -13.22 8.19
CA ARG A 222 -7.20 -13.14 9.08
C ARG A 222 -6.35 -14.41 8.97
N GLY A 223 -5.06 -14.27 9.16
CA GLY A 223 -4.14 -15.37 9.24
C GLY A 223 -3.14 -15.18 10.37
N VAL A 224 -2.93 -16.27 11.12
CA VAL A 224 -1.88 -16.38 12.12
C VAL A 224 -1.14 -17.70 11.85
N ARG A 225 0.03 -17.60 11.23
CA ARG A 225 0.96 -18.74 11.16
C ARG A 225 2.00 -18.59 12.25
N ARG A 226 2.05 -19.55 13.15
CA ARG A 226 3.09 -19.68 14.17
C ARG A 226 4.37 -20.29 13.59
#